data_ab3cab5534fc78a47b430d49f9a8ec42
#
_entry.id   ab3cab5534fc78a47b430d49f9a8ec42
#
_cell.length_a   1.000
_cell.length_b   1.000
_cell.length_c   1.000
_cell.angle_alpha   90.00
_cell.angle_beta   90.00
_cell.angle_gamma   90.00
#
_symmetry.space_group_name_H-M   'P 1'
#
loop_
_entity.id
_entity.type
_entity.pdbx_description
1 polymer ?
#
loop_
_entity_poly.entity_id
_entity_poly.type
_entity_poly.pdbx_seq_one_letter_code
_entity_poly.pdbx_strand_id
1 'polypeptide(L)'
;MKRMKKILSLLLLAMVLLLSACGQKPVFGVSTNEDNSISITAYRGPKDSMGLGYLTVGENEQIVTDATGMDKGGKLSLRFMAGVLGSDDFSEEPAYETSVSGGDSAVFTAEPGEYTVTVIAQSNITGTARICTEAADGMVQAANSSEAAPTK
;
A
#
# COMPACT_ATOMS: atom_id res chain seq x y z
N MET A 1 2.62 -52.02 23.55
CA MET A 1 2.04 -51.55 22.28
C MET A 1 1.23 -50.22 22.40
N LYS A 2 0.37 -50.04 23.36
CA LYS A 2 -0.41 -48.76 23.48
C LYS A 2 0.45 -47.49 23.71
N ARG A 3 1.57 -47.59 24.43
CA ARG A 3 2.48 -46.45 24.68
C ARG A 3 3.28 -46.04 23.44
N MET A 4 3.72 -46.97 22.61
CA MET A 4 4.43 -46.70 21.37
C MET A 4 3.55 -45.98 20.35
N LYS A 5 2.27 -46.37 20.23
CA LYS A 5 1.32 -45.68 19.33
C LYS A 5 1.07 -44.23 19.72
N LYS A 6 1.01 -43.93 21.05
CA LYS A 6 0.87 -42.57 21.54
C LYS A 6 2.10 -41.68 21.29
N ILE A 7 3.29 -42.26 21.44
CA ILE A 7 4.56 -41.55 21.17
C ILE A 7 4.69 -41.26 19.68
N LEU A 8 4.37 -42.26 18.82
CA LEU A 8 4.40 -42.06 17.37
C LEU A 8 3.41 -41.01 16.88
N SER A 9 2.20 -41.00 17.45
CA SER A 9 1.17 -39.98 17.16
C SER A 9 1.59 -38.56 17.59
N LEU A 10 2.25 -38.46 18.76
CA LEU A 10 2.77 -37.16 19.24
C LEU A 10 3.92 -36.65 18.38
N LEU A 11 4.79 -37.56 17.92
CA LEU A 11 5.90 -37.23 17.05
C LEU A 11 5.41 -36.76 15.66
N LEU A 12 4.37 -37.41 15.14
CA LEU A 12 3.74 -37.02 13.86
C LEU A 12 3.08 -35.67 13.95
N LEU A 13 2.38 -35.38 15.07
CA LEU A 13 1.76 -34.08 15.30
C LEU A 13 2.79 -32.97 15.44
N ALA A 14 3.90 -33.22 16.13
CA ALA A 14 5.01 -32.28 16.24
C ALA A 14 5.67 -32.00 14.88
N MET A 15 5.79 -33.01 14.03
CA MET A 15 6.35 -32.89 12.69
C MET A 15 5.43 -32.08 11.77
N VAL A 16 4.11 -32.25 11.87
CA VAL A 16 3.13 -31.45 11.13
C VAL A 16 3.15 -30.00 11.59
N LEU A 17 3.29 -29.73 12.89
CA LEU A 17 3.43 -28.37 13.43
C LEU A 17 4.75 -27.71 13.00
N LEU A 18 5.83 -28.46 12.89
CA LEU A 18 7.11 -27.96 12.38
C LEU A 18 7.08 -27.68 10.88
N LEU A 19 6.31 -28.43 10.10
CA LEU A 19 6.12 -28.20 8.67
C LEU A 19 5.19 -26.99 8.41
N SER A 20 4.24 -26.71 9.30
CA SER A 20 3.41 -25.49 9.23
C SER A 20 4.18 -24.24 9.64
N ALA A 21 5.25 -24.39 10.42
CA ALA A 21 6.18 -23.31 10.78
C ALA A 21 7.23 -23.03 9.68
N CYS A 22 7.15 -23.72 8.53
CA CYS A 22 7.93 -23.39 7.34
C CYS A 22 7.42 -22.04 6.82
N GLY A 23 8.04 -20.96 7.30
CA GLY A 23 7.58 -19.60 7.25
C GLY A 23 7.10 -19.19 5.86
N GLN A 24 5.95 -18.52 5.82
CA GLN A 24 5.51 -17.83 4.61
C GLN A 24 6.68 -16.97 4.11
N LYS A 25 6.99 -17.11 2.83
CA LYS A 25 8.07 -16.34 2.22
C LYS A 25 7.73 -14.84 2.29
N PRO A 26 8.70 -13.97 2.49
CA PRO A 26 8.48 -12.53 2.37
C PRO A 26 7.83 -12.21 1.04
N VAL A 27 6.78 -11.37 1.08
CA VAL A 27 6.03 -10.94 -0.11
C VAL A 27 5.97 -9.42 -0.10
N PHE A 28 6.23 -8.84 -1.25
CA PHE A 28 5.95 -7.44 -1.55
C PHE A 28 5.37 -7.37 -2.95
N GLY A 29 4.14 -6.91 -3.08
CA GLY A 29 3.42 -6.82 -4.33
C GLY A 29 2.75 -5.48 -4.51
N VAL A 30 2.82 -4.95 -5.72
CA VAL A 30 2.11 -3.75 -6.17
C VAL A 30 1.32 -4.14 -7.40
N SER A 31 0.05 -3.82 -7.44
CA SER A 31 -0.84 -4.11 -8.58
C SER A 31 -1.75 -2.93 -8.88
N THR A 32 -1.94 -2.67 -10.17
CA THR A 32 -2.97 -1.75 -10.65
C THR A 32 -4.29 -2.50 -10.79
N ASN A 33 -5.35 -1.94 -10.26
CA ASN A 33 -6.70 -2.50 -10.30
C ASN A 33 -7.53 -1.87 -11.43
N GLU A 34 -8.61 -2.53 -11.82
CA GLU A 34 -9.52 -2.05 -12.87
C GLU A 34 -10.26 -0.75 -12.47
N ASP A 35 -10.38 -0.48 -11.18
CA ASP A 35 -11.01 0.72 -10.63
C ASP A 35 -10.07 1.95 -10.55
N ASN A 36 -8.97 1.95 -11.31
CA ASN A 36 -7.95 3.00 -11.28
C ASN A 36 -7.34 3.21 -9.89
N SER A 37 -7.12 2.14 -9.16
CA SER A 37 -6.39 2.19 -7.90
C SER A 37 -5.17 1.27 -7.93
N ILE A 38 -4.21 1.54 -7.04
CA ILE A 38 -3.03 0.71 -6.84
C ILE A 38 -3.15 0.04 -5.48
N SER A 39 -3.06 -1.27 -5.45
CA SER A 39 -2.99 -2.06 -4.22
C SER A 39 -1.56 -2.44 -3.91
N ILE A 40 -1.19 -2.30 -2.66
CA ILE A 40 0.11 -2.69 -2.12
C ILE A 40 -0.13 -3.74 -1.05
N THR A 41 0.48 -4.90 -1.18
CA THR A 41 0.37 -5.99 -0.22
C THR A 41 1.76 -6.45 0.17
N ALA A 42 2.01 -6.54 1.47
CA ALA A 42 3.28 -7.01 1.99
C ALA A 42 3.09 -7.96 3.16
N TYR A 43 3.92 -8.98 3.21
CA TYR A 43 4.10 -9.85 4.35
C TYR A 43 5.59 -10.00 4.61
N ARG A 44 6.08 -9.45 5.71
CA ARG A 44 7.52 -9.33 5.98
C ARG A 44 8.30 -8.80 4.77
N GLY A 45 7.66 -7.88 4.04
CA GLY A 45 8.26 -7.26 2.86
C GLY A 45 9.57 -6.56 3.23
N PRO A 46 10.69 -6.94 2.60
CA PRO A 46 11.99 -6.38 2.96
C PRO A 46 12.07 -4.89 2.64
N LYS A 47 12.87 -4.17 3.43
CA LYS A 47 13.31 -2.82 3.06
C LYS A 47 13.90 -2.83 1.65
N ASP A 48 13.71 -1.74 0.91
CA ASP A 48 14.13 -1.53 -0.48
C ASP A 48 13.39 -2.41 -1.53
N SER A 49 12.36 -3.15 -1.12
CA SER A 49 11.42 -3.76 -2.07
C SER A 49 10.72 -2.68 -2.89
N MET A 50 10.59 -2.91 -4.18
CA MET A 50 10.04 -1.95 -5.14
C MET A 50 8.99 -2.60 -6.02
N GLY A 51 7.95 -1.84 -6.36
CA GLY A 51 6.94 -2.23 -7.32
C GLY A 51 6.43 -1.03 -8.11
N LEU A 52 5.78 -1.30 -9.23
CA LEU A 52 5.19 -0.30 -10.12
C LEU A 52 3.69 -0.47 -10.19
N GLY A 53 2.98 0.65 -10.24
CA GLY A 53 1.57 0.73 -10.54
C GLY A 53 1.28 1.90 -11.48
N TYR A 54 0.08 1.94 -11.99
CA TYR A 54 -0.40 3.01 -12.88
C TYR A 54 -1.64 3.66 -12.28
N LEU A 55 -1.71 4.98 -12.39
CA LEU A 55 -2.80 5.79 -11.86
C LEU A 55 -3.16 6.89 -12.86
N THR A 56 -4.43 7.05 -13.15
CA THR A 56 -4.96 8.18 -13.92
C THR A 56 -5.62 9.17 -12.98
N VAL A 57 -5.23 10.42 -13.05
CA VAL A 57 -5.82 11.53 -12.27
C VAL A 57 -6.68 12.36 -13.20
N GLY A 58 -7.97 12.47 -12.87
CA GLY A 58 -8.94 13.29 -13.59
C GLY A 58 -8.90 14.75 -13.17
N GLU A 59 -9.65 15.59 -13.91
CA GLU A 59 -9.88 16.99 -13.50
C GLU A 59 -10.62 17.03 -12.16
N ASN A 60 -10.15 17.89 -11.25
CA ASN A 60 -10.71 18.03 -9.90
C ASN A 60 -10.60 16.76 -9.04
N GLU A 61 -9.63 15.92 -9.29
CA GLU A 61 -9.31 14.79 -8.44
C GLU A 61 -8.05 15.04 -7.60
N GLN A 62 -7.99 14.36 -6.47
CA GLN A 62 -6.83 14.33 -5.57
C GLN A 62 -6.34 12.89 -5.46
N ILE A 63 -5.05 12.73 -5.22
CA ILE A 63 -4.47 11.43 -4.93
C ILE A 63 -4.58 11.18 -3.42
N VAL A 64 -5.16 10.04 -3.07
CA VAL A 64 -5.29 9.55 -1.71
C VAL A 64 -4.42 8.31 -1.55
N THR A 65 -3.55 8.33 -0.57
CA THR A 65 -2.76 7.17 -0.17
C THR A 65 -3.23 6.73 1.22
N ASP A 66 -3.78 5.53 1.30
CA ASP A 66 -4.25 4.93 2.54
C ASP A 66 -3.34 3.76 2.93
N ALA A 67 -2.59 3.93 4.01
CA ALA A 67 -1.74 2.92 4.62
C ALA A 67 -2.24 2.48 6.02
N THR A 68 -3.53 2.71 6.31
CA THR A 68 -4.13 2.34 7.61
C THR A 68 -4.11 0.83 7.85
N GLY A 69 -4.10 0.02 6.79
CA GLY A 69 -3.97 -1.43 6.86
C GLY A 69 -2.53 -1.95 7.00
N MET A 70 -1.54 -1.08 7.06
CA MET A 70 -0.12 -1.41 7.21
C MET A 70 0.33 -1.25 8.65
N ASP A 71 1.30 -2.05 9.10
CA ASP A 71 1.88 -1.95 10.43
C ASP A 71 2.51 -0.57 10.69
N LYS A 72 2.39 -0.05 11.92
CA LYS A 72 2.81 1.31 12.27
C LYS A 72 4.32 1.57 12.13
N GLY A 73 5.13 0.53 12.08
CA GLY A 73 6.58 0.63 11.82
C GLY A 73 6.92 0.70 10.34
N GLY A 74 5.94 0.42 9.47
CA GLY A 74 6.10 0.43 8.02
C GLY A 74 6.19 1.85 7.46
N LYS A 75 6.98 2.02 6.41
CA LYS A 75 7.08 3.27 5.66
C LYS A 75 7.27 3.02 4.17
N LEU A 76 6.45 3.68 3.36
CA LEU A 76 6.52 3.66 1.90
C LEU A 76 6.97 5.02 1.37
N SER A 77 7.85 5.01 0.37
CA SER A 77 8.12 6.15 -0.50
C SER A 77 7.39 5.95 -1.82
N LEU A 78 6.74 6.97 -2.31
CA LEU A 78 5.94 6.98 -3.51
C LEU A 78 6.49 8.04 -4.47
N ARG A 79 6.77 7.62 -5.71
CA ARG A 79 7.22 8.51 -6.77
C ARG A 79 6.22 8.42 -7.92
N PHE A 80 5.67 9.54 -8.29
CA PHE A 80 4.70 9.68 -9.37
C PHE A 80 5.40 10.33 -10.56
N MET A 81 5.67 9.53 -11.57
CA MET A 81 6.29 9.96 -12.82
C MET A 81 5.21 10.19 -13.88
N ALA A 82 5.21 11.33 -14.54
CA ALA A 82 4.24 11.63 -15.58
C ALA A 82 4.38 10.65 -16.76
N GLY A 83 3.25 10.18 -17.27
CA GLY A 83 3.15 9.24 -18.36
C GLY A 83 3.23 7.77 -17.95
N VAL A 84 2.98 6.90 -18.90
CA VAL A 84 3.06 5.45 -18.77
C VAL A 84 4.46 4.98 -19.18
N LEU A 85 5.09 4.14 -18.37
CA LEU A 85 6.41 3.59 -18.67
C LEU A 85 6.47 2.97 -20.07
N GLY A 86 7.38 3.45 -20.90
CA GLY A 86 7.54 3.02 -22.29
C GLY A 86 6.73 3.82 -23.30
N SER A 87 5.95 4.83 -22.90
CA SER A 87 5.33 5.81 -23.81
C SER A 87 6.27 6.98 -24.09
N ASP A 88 6.00 7.73 -25.18
CA ASP A 88 6.77 8.91 -25.55
C ASP A 88 6.61 10.06 -24.53
N ASP A 89 5.52 10.05 -23.76
CA ASP A 89 5.20 11.05 -22.76
C ASP A 89 5.78 10.74 -21.36
N PHE A 90 6.49 9.62 -21.23
CA PHE A 90 7.05 9.21 -19.95
C PHE A 90 8.22 10.08 -19.52
N SER A 91 8.16 10.61 -18.30
CA SER A 91 9.26 11.32 -17.65
C SER A 91 9.93 10.45 -16.60
N GLU A 92 11.25 10.28 -16.69
CA GLU A 92 12.03 9.58 -15.65
C GLU A 92 12.15 10.38 -14.35
N GLU A 93 11.96 11.69 -14.42
CA GLU A 93 11.93 12.53 -13.22
C GLU A 93 10.54 12.50 -12.58
N PRO A 94 10.46 12.28 -11.27
CA PRO A 94 9.18 12.28 -10.60
C PRO A 94 8.57 13.69 -10.60
N ALA A 95 7.29 13.77 -11.03
CA ALA A 95 6.51 14.98 -10.90
C ALA A 95 6.16 15.25 -9.42
N TYR A 96 5.94 14.17 -8.66
CA TYR A 96 5.64 14.23 -7.23
C TYR A 96 6.36 13.11 -6.48
N GLU A 97 6.85 13.43 -5.29
CA GLU A 97 7.36 12.45 -4.33
C GLU A 97 6.67 12.66 -2.97
N THR A 98 6.28 11.59 -2.34
CA THR A 98 5.72 11.61 -1.00
C THR A 98 6.08 10.34 -0.25
N SER A 99 5.80 10.31 1.04
CA SER A 99 5.93 9.11 1.86
C SER A 99 4.73 8.98 2.78
N VAL A 100 4.35 7.74 3.07
CA VAL A 100 3.28 7.43 4.00
C VAL A 100 3.78 6.39 5.01
N SER A 101 3.43 6.59 6.28
CA SER A 101 3.70 5.65 7.36
C SER A 101 2.52 4.70 7.55
N GLY A 102 2.81 3.49 8.01
CA GLY A 102 1.77 2.54 8.37
C GLY A 102 0.85 3.10 9.45
N GLY A 103 -0.45 2.90 9.27
CA GLY A 103 -1.49 3.46 10.12
C GLY A 103 -1.97 4.86 9.72
N ASP A 104 -1.31 5.51 8.76
CA ASP A 104 -1.65 6.86 8.30
C ASP A 104 -2.27 6.86 6.91
N SER A 105 -2.85 8.00 6.54
CA SER A 105 -3.24 8.32 5.18
C SER A 105 -2.72 9.70 4.79
N ALA A 106 -2.49 9.90 3.49
CA ALA A 106 -2.02 11.16 2.94
C ALA A 106 -2.84 11.52 1.71
N VAL A 107 -3.09 12.81 1.54
CA VAL A 107 -3.83 13.36 0.40
C VAL A 107 -3.02 14.50 -0.19
N PHE A 108 -2.92 14.54 -1.51
CA PHE A 108 -2.30 15.67 -2.20
C PHE A 108 -2.91 15.90 -3.58
N THR A 109 -2.83 17.14 -4.04
CA THR A 109 -3.29 17.54 -5.37
C THR A 109 -2.20 17.24 -6.40
N ALA A 110 -2.60 16.67 -7.52
CA ALA A 110 -1.76 16.43 -8.68
C ALA A 110 -2.44 17.01 -9.93
N GLU A 111 -1.64 17.33 -10.94
CA GLU A 111 -2.17 17.71 -12.25
C GLU A 111 -2.90 16.52 -12.89
N PRO A 112 -3.99 16.76 -13.65
CA PRO A 112 -4.65 15.69 -14.39
C PRO A 112 -3.69 15.01 -15.39
N GLY A 113 -3.76 13.69 -15.46
CA GLY A 113 -2.89 12.93 -16.38
C GLY A 113 -2.70 11.49 -15.92
N GLU A 114 -1.92 10.77 -16.70
CA GLU A 114 -1.49 9.40 -16.40
C GLU A 114 -0.15 9.42 -15.66
N TYR A 115 -0.03 8.57 -14.66
CA TYR A 115 1.19 8.46 -13.86
C TYR A 115 1.64 7.01 -13.73
N THR A 116 2.95 6.82 -13.87
CA THR A 116 3.62 5.62 -13.39
C THR A 116 4.04 5.86 -11.94
N VAL A 117 3.59 5.01 -11.04
CA VAL A 117 3.85 5.14 -9.61
C VAL A 117 4.85 4.08 -9.18
N THR A 118 6.03 4.52 -8.73
CA THR A 118 7.01 3.64 -8.09
C THR A 118 6.77 3.63 -6.59
N VAL A 119 6.56 2.46 -6.04
CA VAL A 119 6.36 2.22 -4.61
C VAL A 119 7.60 1.54 -4.05
N ILE A 120 8.24 2.14 -3.05
CA ILE A 120 9.46 1.65 -2.44
C ILE A 120 9.26 1.48 -0.93
N ALA A 121 9.53 0.29 -0.42
CA ALA A 121 9.55 0.04 1.02
C ALA A 121 10.79 0.67 1.66
N GLN A 122 10.62 1.64 2.53
CA GLN A 122 11.73 2.29 3.28
C GLN A 122 12.09 1.59 4.58
N SER A 123 11.26 0.65 5.00
CA SER A 123 11.45 -0.24 6.15
C SER A 123 10.92 -1.62 5.81
N ASN A 124 11.12 -2.60 6.68
CA ASN A 124 10.37 -3.85 6.59
C ASN A 124 8.89 -3.57 6.85
N ILE A 125 8.01 -4.10 6.02
CA ILE A 125 6.58 -3.83 6.10
C ILE A 125 5.73 -5.09 6.08
N THR A 126 4.60 -5.03 6.78
CA THR A 126 3.54 -6.04 6.72
C THR A 126 2.19 -5.32 6.71
N GLY A 127 1.26 -5.81 5.91
CA GLY A 127 -0.08 -5.28 5.77
C GLY A 127 -0.39 -4.81 4.36
N THR A 128 -1.37 -3.94 4.23
CA THR A 128 -1.88 -3.44 2.95
C THR A 128 -1.94 -1.92 2.93
N ALA A 129 -1.70 -1.36 1.75
CA ALA A 129 -1.95 0.05 1.47
C ALA A 129 -2.63 0.18 0.11
N ARG A 130 -3.27 1.31 -0.12
CA ARG A 130 -3.97 1.62 -1.38
C ARG A 130 -3.66 3.05 -1.80
N ILE A 131 -3.52 3.25 -3.10
CA ILE A 131 -3.44 4.57 -3.72
C ILE A 131 -4.62 4.66 -4.68
N CYS A 132 -5.41 5.71 -4.58
CA CYS A 132 -6.55 5.96 -5.47
C CYS A 132 -6.72 7.46 -5.72
N THR A 133 -7.65 7.81 -6.59
CA THR A 133 -8.09 9.18 -6.80
C THR A 133 -9.48 9.38 -6.18
N GLU A 134 -9.72 10.57 -5.66
CA GLU A 134 -11.00 10.99 -5.13
C GLU A 134 -11.30 12.43 -5.59
N ALA A 135 -12.59 12.75 -5.76
CA ALA A 135 -13.00 14.09 -6.12
C ALA A 135 -12.58 15.12 -5.05
N ALA A 136 -11.92 16.18 -5.45
CA ALA A 136 -11.45 17.22 -4.55
C ALA A 136 -12.60 17.93 -3.79
N ASP A 137 -13.75 18.06 -4.43
CA ASP A 137 -14.93 18.74 -3.87
C ASP A 137 -15.55 18.00 -2.66
N GLY A 138 -15.35 16.69 -2.56
CA GLY A 138 -15.85 15.90 -1.43
C GLY A 138 -15.15 16.18 -0.10
N MET A 139 -13.90 16.66 -0.13
CA MET A 139 -13.12 16.92 1.08
C MET A 139 -13.34 18.34 1.65
N VAL A 140 -13.71 19.31 0.81
CA VAL A 140 -14.00 20.69 1.27
C VAL A 140 -15.22 20.70 2.18
N GLN A 141 -16.22 19.83 1.94
CA GLN A 141 -17.39 19.75 2.81
C GLN A 141 -17.11 19.13 4.17
N ALA A 142 -16.20 18.19 4.25
CA ALA A 142 -15.83 17.56 5.54
C ALA A 142 -15.01 18.51 6.43
N ALA A 143 -14.16 19.35 5.84
CA ALA A 143 -13.39 20.36 6.59
C ALA A 143 -14.26 21.54 7.07
N ASN A 144 -15.27 21.94 6.29
CA ASN A 144 -16.16 23.04 6.64
C ASN A 144 -17.28 22.68 7.64
N SER A 145 -17.59 21.38 7.80
CA SER A 145 -18.57 20.93 8.80
C SER A 145 -18.02 20.89 10.24
N SER A 146 -16.71 21.09 10.41
CA SER A 146 -16.07 21.19 11.72
C SER A 146 -16.00 22.63 12.29
N GLU A 147 -16.38 23.66 11.51
CA GLU A 147 -16.27 25.06 11.91
C GLU A 147 -17.62 25.77 11.99
N ALA A 148 -18.56 25.19 12.70
CA ALA A 148 -19.80 25.88 13.10
C ALA A 148 -20.21 25.49 14.52
N ALA A 149 -19.48 25.97 15.51
CA ALA A 149 -20.00 26.12 16.87
C ALA A 149 -20.46 27.57 17.05
N PRO A 150 -21.76 27.85 17.26
CA PRO A 150 -22.21 29.19 17.52
C PRO A 150 -21.82 29.61 18.94
N THR A 151 -21.04 30.64 19.05
CA THR A 151 -20.89 31.40 20.29
C THR A 151 -22.20 32.11 20.63
N LYS A 152 -22.75 31.76 21.78
CA LYS A 152 -23.62 32.61 22.58
C LYS A 152 -23.10 32.71 23.98
#